data_1ae6db02e6a18f48d72595d164945cc2
#
_entry.id   1ae6db02e6a18f48d72595d164945cc2
#
_cell.length_a   1.000
_cell.length_b   1.000
_cell.length_c   1.000
_cell.angle_alpha   90.00
_cell.angle_beta   90.00
_cell.angle_gamma   90.00
#
_symmetry.space_group_name_H-M   'P 1'
#
loop_
_entity.id
_entity.type
_entity.pdbx_description
1 polymer ?
#
loop_
_entity_poly.entity_id
_entity_poly.type
_entity_poly.pdbx_seq_one_letter_code
_entity_poly.pdbx_strand_id
1 'polypeptide(L)'
;MANILAVDDNIELCKLIRTALERDGHRVETRLSGAELTEQLCHWADCILLDVMMPGEDGFAVCRRIRGLTDAPILFLTARTDEA
;
A
#
# COMPACT_ATOMS: atom_id res chain seq x y z
N MET A 1 -6.89 0.44 -16.40
CA MET A 1 -7.11 -0.44 -15.26
C MET A 1 -5.79 -0.94 -14.72
N ALA A 2 -5.57 -0.80 -13.44
CA ALA A 2 -4.31 -1.18 -12.81
C ALA A 2 -4.57 -2.09 -11.60
N ASN A 3 -3.56 -2.88 -11.27
CA ASN A 3 -3.57 -3.68 -10.04
C ASN A 3 -2.90 -2.84 -8.96
N ILE A 4 -3.65 -2.48 -7.94
CA ILE A 4 -3.17 -1.58 -6.91
C ILE A 4 -3.13 -2.32 -5.58
N LEU A 5 -2.00 -2.25 -4.91
CA LEU A 5 -1.80 -2.83 -3.60
C LEU A 5 -1.70 -1.71 -2.59
N ALA A 6 -2.59 -1.70 -1.60
CA ALA A 6 -2.58 -0.67 -0.57
C ALA A 6 -2.25 -1.30 0.78
N VAL A 7 -1.30 -0.73 1.48
CA VAL A 7 -0.84 -1.25 2.77
C VAL A 7 -1.00 -0.16 3.81
N ASP A 8 -1.90 -0.37 4.77
CA ASP A 8 -2.18 0.60 5.82
C ASP A 8 -2.85 -0.15 6.96
N ASP A 9 -2.41 0.11 8.19
CA ASP A 9 -2.98 -0.59 9.34
C ASP A 9 -4.38 -0.10 9.70
N ASN A 10 -4.85 0.93 9.05
CA ASN A 10 -6.20 1.46 9.29
C ASN A 10 -7.19 0.78 8.35
N ILE A 11 -8.00 -0.13 8.90
CA ILE A 11 -8.97 -0.89 8.12
C ILE A 11 -9.96 0.02 7.40
N GLU A 12 -10.43 1.07 8.06
CA GLU A 12 -11.41 1.97 7.44
C GLU A 12 -10.84 2.68 6.24
N LEU A 13 -9.58 3.12 6.35
CA LEU A 13 -8.92 3.77 5.23
C LEU A 13 -8.73 2.80 4.08
N CYS A 14 -8.36 1.56 4.37
CA CYS A 14 -8.22 0.54 3.33
C CYS A 14 -9.54 0.34 2.58
N LYS A 15 -10.65 0.33 3.30
CA LYS A 15 -11.96 0.19 2.67
C LYS A 15 -12.28 1.37 1.77
N LEU A 16 -11.96 2.57 2.22
CA LEU A 16 -12.19 3.77 1.42
C LEU A 16 -11.35 3.75 0.16
N ILE A 17 -10.10 3.39 0.26
CA ILE A 17 -9.20 3.32 -0.88
C ILE A 17 -9.73 2.30 -1.88
N ARG A 18 -10.10 1.11 -1.38
CA ARG A 18 -10.61 0.07 -2.26
C ARG A 18 -11.87 0.53 -2.99
N THR A 19 -12.82 1.10 -2.26
CA THR A 19 -14.07 1.54 -2.85
C THR A 19 -13.82 2.58 -3.94
N ALA A 20 -12.98 3.57 -3.64
CA ALA A 20 -12.73 4.65 -4.58
C ALA A 20 -12.04 4.15 -5.85
N LEU A 21 -11.02 3.32 -5.68
CA LEU A 21 -10.24 2.87 -6.83
C LEU A 21 -10.97 1.81 -7.64
N GLU A 22 -11.74 0.94 -6.99
CA GLU A 22 -12.53 -0.04 -7.73
C GLU A 22 -13.63 0.62 -8.54
N ARG A 23 -14.15 1.73 -8.05
CA ARG A 23 -15.13 2.49 -8.79
C ARG A 23 -14.55 2.99 -10.11
N ASP A 24 -13.26 3.29 -10.13
CA ASP A 24 -12.58 3.74 -11.34
C ASP A 24 -12.06 2.59 -12.20
N GLY A 25 -12.41 1.35 -11.87
CA GLY A 25 -12.07 0.21 -12.69
C GLY A 25 -10.76 -0.47 -12.35
N HIS A 26 -10.13 -0.10 -11.24
CA HIS A 26 -8.88 -0.75 -10.83
C HIS A 26 -9.16 -1.99 -10.00
N ARG A 27 -8.19 -2.89 -9.96
CA ARG A 27 -8.23 -4.02 -9.04
C ARG A 27 -7.42 -3.65 -7.82
N VAL A 28 -7.96 -3.91 -6.63
CA VAL A 28 -7.33 -3.45 -5.40
C VAL A 28 -7.20 -4.61 -4.41
N GLU A 29 -5.99 -4.79 -3.90
CA GLU A 29 -5.74 -5.66 -2.75
C GLU A 29 -5.28 -4.79 -1.61
N THR A 30 -5.70 -5.10 -0.40
CA THR A 30 -5.29 -4.34 0.77
C THR A 30 -4.68 -5.27 1.80
N ARG A 31 -3.69 -4.75 2.52
CA ARG A 31 -3.06 -5.48 3.61
C ARG A 31 -2.87 -4.52 4.77
N LEU A 32 -2.84 -5.06 5.96
CA LEU A 32 -2.77 -4.23 7.17
C LEU A 32 -1.37 -4.05 7.70
N SER A 33 -0.42 -4.77 7.16
CA SER A 33 0.98 -4.59 7.54
C SER A 33 1.90 -5.07 6.43
N GLY A 34 3.14 -4.63 6.49
CA GLY A 34 4.13 -5.06 5.52
C GLY A 34 4.48 -6.54 5.64
N ALA A 35 4.26 -7.11 6.83
CA ALA A 35 4.53 -8.53 7.04
C ALA A 35 3.66 -9.43 6.18
N GLU A 36 2.52 -8.91 5.70
CA GLU A 36 1.60 -9.68 4.88
C GLU A 36 1.93 -9.64 3.40
N LEU A 37 2.96 -8.92 3.01
CA LEU A 37 3.33 -8.80 1.61
C LEU A 37 4.17 -9.98 1.16
N THR A 38 3.67 -10.67 0.14
CA THR A 38 4.40 -11.78 -0.45
C THR A 38 5.05 -11.31 -1.73
N GLU A 39 6.01 -12.08 -2.21
CA GLU A 39 6.64 -11.79 -3.48
C GLU A 39 5.61 -11.80 -4.61
N GLN A 40 4.70 -12.75 -4.57
CA GLN A 40 3.65 -12.83 -5.59
C GLN A 40 2.78 -11.60 -5.62
N LEU A 41 2.42 -11.09 -4.44
CA LEU A 41 1.58 -9.92 -4.35
C LEU A 41 2.31 -8.68 -4.87
N CYS A 42 3.60 -8.58 -4.56
CA CYS A 42 4.40 -7.48 -5.07
C CYS A 42 4.52 -7.52 -6.59
N HIS A 43 4.64 -8.71 -7.16
CA HIS A 43 4.71 -8.84 -8.62
C HIS A 43 3.38 -8.55 -9.28
N TRP A 44 2.29 -8.86 -8.60
CA TRP A 44 0.95 -8.61 -9.11
C TRP A 44 0.67 -7.12 -9.24
N ALA A 45 1.21 -6.31 -8.34
CA ALA A 45 0.87 -4.90 -8.23
C ALA A 45 1.51 -4.07 -9.35
N ASP A 46 0.71 -3.21 -9.94
CA ASP A 46 1.20 -2.20 -10.87
C ASP A 46 1.57 -0.92 -10.13
N CYS A 47 1.04 -0.75 -8.94
CA CYS A 47 1.31 0.42 -8.10
C CYS A 47 1.08 0.02 -6.65
N ILE A 48 1.92 0.50 -5.76
CA ILE A 48 1.83 0.18 -4.34
C ILE A 48 1.64 1.48 -3.55
N LEU A 49 0.56 1.52 -2.76
CA LEU A 49 0.29 2.62 -1.85
C LEU A 49 0.69 2.14 -0.46
N LEU A 50 1.56 2.87 0.19
CA LEU A 50 2.21 2.38 1.39
C LEU A 50 2.17 3.43 2.48
N ASP A 51 1.54 3.11 3.60
CA ASP A 51 1.48 4.00 4.73
C ASP A 51 2.86 4.09 5.40
N VAL A 52 3.25 5.29 5.74
CA VAL A 52 4.53 5.52 6.41
C VAL A 52 4.48 5.13 7.88
N MET A 53 3.35 5.45 8.53
CA MET A 53 3.24 5.32 9.98
C MET A 53 2.51 4.05 10.35
N MET A 54 3.23 2.94 10.43
CA MET A 54 2.65 1.67 10.86
C MET A 54 3.41 1.13 12.05
N PRO A 55 2.73 0.45 12.98
CA PRO A 55 3.43 -0.16 14.09
C PRO A 55 4.38 -1.26 13.60
N GLY A 56 5.47 -1.42 14.30
CA GLY A 56 6.47 -2.40 13.90
C GLY A 56 7.32 -1.86 12.79
N GLU A 57 7.18 -2.42 11.61
CA GLU A 57 7.96 -2.02 10.44
C GLU A 57 7.25 -0.85 9.75
N ASP A 58 7.88 0.32 9.71
CA ASP A 58 7.26 1.47 9.07
C ASP A 58 7.32 1.36 7.55
N GLY A 59 6.65 2.30 6.88
CA GLY A 59 6.53 2.26 5.43
C GLY A 59 7.87 2.36 4.70
N PHE A 60 8.81 3.12 5.25
CA PHE A 60 10.11 3.24 4.60
C PHE A 60 10.89 1.92 4.68
N ALA A 61 10.80 1.22 5.80
CA ALA A 61 11.44 -0.07 5.95
C ALA A 61 10.83 -1.10 5.00
N VAL A 62 9.50 -1.10 4.90
CA VAL A 62 8.79 -1.98 3.97
C VAL A 62 9.25 -1.70 2.54
N CYS A 63 9.32 -0.42 2.18
CA CYS A 63 9.73 -0.02 0.84
C CYS A 63 11.12 -0.56 0.50
N ARG A 64 12.06 -0.42 1.41
CA ARG A 64 13.42 -0.93 1.18
C ARG A 64 13.41 -2.43 0.97
N ARG A 65 12.58 -3.14 1.76
CA ARG A 65 12.54 -4.59 1.69
C ARG A 65 11.94 -5.09 0.39
N ILE A 66 10.87 -4.45 -0.09
CA ILE A 66 10.19 -4.94 -1.28
C ILE A 66 10.75 -4.35 -2.58
N ARG A 67 11.65 -3.37 -2.49
CA ARG A 67 12.18 -2.74 -3.71
C ARG A 67 12.90 -3.75 -4.60
N GLY A 68 13.47 -4.79 -4.02
CA GLY A 68 14.10 -5.85 -4.78
C GLY A 68 13.13 -6.85 -5.39
N LEU A 69 11.86 -6.76 -5.03
CA LEU A 69 10.85 -7.70 -5.50
C LEU A 69 9.95 -7.13 -6.60
N THR A 70 10.00 -5.82 -6.83
CA THR A 70 9.11 -5.21 -7.80
C THR A 70 9.67 -3.89 -8.27
N ASP A 71 9.37 -3.56 -9.52
CA ASP A 71 9.68 -2.25 -10.09
C ASP A 71 8.48 -1.32 -10.06
N ALA A 72 7.37 -1.76 -9.49
CA ALA A 72 6.17 -0.93 -9.43
C ALA A 72 6.44 0.35 -8.65
N PRO A 73 5.88 1.48 -9.07
CA PRO A 73 6.01 2.70 -8.29
C PRO A 73 5.38 2.52 -6.92
N ILE A 74 6.04 3.09 -5.93
CA ILE A 74 5.56 3.06 -4.55
C ILE A 74 5.24 4.50 -4.16
N LEU A 75 3.98 4.72 -3.80
CA LEU A 75 3.52 6.02 -3.36
C LEU A 75 3.26 5.94 -1.87
N PHE A 76 3.81 6.86 -1.12
CA PHE A 76 3.61 6.86 0.32
C PHE A 76 2.34 7.59 0.69
N LEU A 77 1.57 6.97 1.56
CA LEU A 77 0.39 7.59 2.13
C LEU A 77 0.79 8.20 3.45
N THR A 78 0.37 9.41 3.70
CA THR A 78 0.60 9.99 4.99
C THR A 78 -0.71 10.53 5.51
N ALA A 79 -1.06 10.09 6.69
CA ALA A 79 -2.24 10.56 7.34
C ALA A 79 -1.99 11.86 8.08
N ARG A 80 -0.75 12.28 8.20
CA ARG A 80 -0.40 13.45 8.95
C ARG A 80 -0.56 14.67 8.12
N THR A 81 -1.35 15.46 8.55
CA THR A 81 -1.49 16.70 7.89
C THR A 81 -1.09 17.82 8.80
N ASP A 82 -0.63 17.64 9.81
CA ASP A 82 -0.42 18.54 10.73
C ASP A 82 0.31 19.59 10.70
N GLU A 83 -0.02 19.86 10.73
CA GLU A 83 0.22 20.62 10.88
C GLU A 83 0.55 21.06 11.77
N ALA A 84 0.88 20.99 11.96
CA ALA A 84 1.03 21.56 12.66
C ALA A 84 1.28 22.02 13.34
#